data_b8f0ed858483823307359edc6e050621
#
_entry.id   b8f0ed858483823307359edc6e050621
#
_cell.length_a   1.000
_cell.length_b   1.000
_cell.length_c   1.000
_cell.angle_alpha   90.00
_cell.angle_beta   90.00
_cell.angle_gamma   90.00
#
_symmetry.space_group_name_H-M   'P 1'
#
loop_
_entity.id
_entity.type
_entity.pdbx_description
1 polymer ?
#
loop_
_entity_poly.entity_id
_entity_poly.type
_entity_poly.pdbx_seq_one_letter_code
_entity_poly.pdbx_strand_id
1 'polypeptide(L)'
;MNIIQENVDCSGIKFTSQDAHGKEVGRAFLYIMHNDLHDKPFGFMEDVCVVEEMRGKGLGTSLVKRVIALAKEKGCYKLVATSRHSREKVHQLYVKLGFKDQGKEFRIDF
;
A
#
# COMPACT_ATOMS: atom_id res chain seq x y z
N MET A 1 -13.60 -10.06 -32.94
CA MET A 1 -12.64 -9.60 -31.93
C MET A 1 -12.45 -10.69 -30.90
N ASN A 2 -11.19 -11.04 -30.64
CA ASN A 2 -10.85 -12.04 -29.61
C ASN A 2 -10.23 -11.36 -28.42
N ILE A 3 -10.64 -11.76 -27.22
CA ILE A 3 -10.03 -11.33 -25.97
C ILE A 3 -9.17 -12.49 -25.48
N ILE A 4 -7.89 -12.26 -25.35
CA ILE A 4 -6.91 -13.25 -24.91
C ILE A 4 -6.48 -12.86 -23.51
N GLN A 5 -6.35 -13.84 -22.61
CA GLN A 5 -5.85 -13.58 -21.28
C GLN A 5 -4.51 -14.29 -21.06
N GLU A 6 -3.59 -13.60 -20.41
CA GLU A 6 -2.26 -14.09 -20.09
C GLU A 6 -1.97 -13.80 -18.63
N ASN A 7 -1.15 -14.64 -18.01
CA ASN A 7 -0.69 -14.38 -16.65
C ASN A 7 0.45 -13.36 -16.67
N VAL A 8 0.46 -12.48 -15.70
CA VAL A 8 1.57 -11.57 -15.46
C VAL A 8 2.12 -11.77 -14.06
N ASP A 9 3.40 -11.47 -13.86
CA ASP A 9 4.05 -11.66 -12.58
C ASP A 9 3.69 -10.56 -11.60
N CYS A 10 3.30 -10.99 -10.40
CA CYS A 10 3.06 -10.11 -9.27
C CYS A 10 3.67 -10.74 -8.03
N SER A 11 4.13 -9.91 -7.09
CA SER A 11 4.59 -10.40 -5.80
C SER A 11 3.98 -9.55 -4.68
N GLY A 12 3.86 -10.13 -3.50
CA GLY A 12 3.30 -9.46 -2.34
C GLY A 12 4.21 -9.59 -1.13
N ILE A 13 4.32 -8.51 -0.37
CA ILE A 13 5.08 -8.45 0.88
C ILE A 13 4.14 -7.96 1.98
N LYS A 14 4.08 -8.67 3.09
CA LYS A 14 3.38 -8.22 4.28
C LYS A 14 4.37 -7.66 5.27
N PHE A 15 4.13 -6.44 5.74
CA PHE A 15 4.84 -5.85 6.86
C PHE A 15 3.99 -6.04 8.11
N THR A 16 4.61 -6.54 9.16
CA THR A 16 3.94 -6.79 10.43
C THR A 16 4.71 -6.11 11.55
N SER A 17 4.02 -5.36 12.38
CA SER A 17 4.57 -4.85 13.63
C SER A 17 4.04 -5.72 14.78
N GLN A 18 4.92 -6.11 15.68
CA GLN A 18 4.59 -6.96 16.81
C GLN A 18 4.88 -6.24 18.12
N ASP A 19 4.10 -6.55 19.16
CA ASP A 19 4.39 -6.10 20.50
C ASP A 19 5.46 -6.96 21.16
N ALA A 20 5.76 -6.71 22.44
CA ALA A 20 6.77 -7.44 23.20
C ALA A 20 6.44 -8.94 23.36
N HIS A 21 5.19 -9.33 23.15
CA HIS A 21 4.72 -10.71 23.27
C HIS A 21 4.59 -11.40 21.90
N GLY A 22 5.01 -10.74 20.83
CA GLY A 22 4.91 -11.29 19.48
C GLY A 22 3.54 -11.20 18.85
N LYS A 23 2.60 -10.44 19.47
CA LYS A 23 1.28 -10.25 18.89
C LYS A 23 1.32 -9.19 17.78
N GLU A 24 0.66 -9.46 16.67
CA GLU A 24 0.53 -8.50 15.57
C GLU A 24 -0.30 -7.30 16.04
N VAL A 25 0.27 -6.11 15.99
CA VAL A 25 -0.40 -4.86 16.39
C VAL A 25 -0.52 -3.88 15.23
N GLY A 26 0.11 -4.17 14.11
CA GLY A 26 -0.02 -3.37 12.90
C GLY A 26 0.41 -4.16 11.68
N ARG A 27 -0.12 -3.78 10.52
CA ARG A 27 0.23 -4.41 9.26
C ARG A 27 0.09 -3.46 8.10
N ALA A 28 0.80 -3.79 7.02
CA ALA A 28 0.64 -3.17 5.72
C ALA A 28 1.06 -4.17 4.66
N PHE A 29 0.46 -4.07 3.48
CA PHE A 29 0.84 -4.92 2.34
C PHE A 29 1.38 -4.07 1.22
N LEU A 30 2.40 -4.58 0.55
CA LEU A 30 2.92 -4.02 -0.69
C LEU A 30 2.82 -5.09 -1.77
N TYR A 31 2.08 -4.80 -2.83
CA TYR A 31 2.03 -5.64 -4.02
C TYR A 31 2.87 -4.98 -5.10
N ILE A 32 3.74 -5.77 -5.73
CA ILE A 32 4.60 -5.30 -6.81
C ILE A 32 4.11 -5.94 -8.09
N MET A 33 3.72 -5.10 -9.04
CA MET A 33 3.00 -5.50 -10.24
C MET A 33 3.73 -5.05 -11.48
N HIS A 34 3.74 -5.92 -12.49
CA HIS A 34 4.34 -5.65 -13.77
C HIS A 34 3.29 -5.65 -14.87
N ASN A 35 3.47 -4.81 -15.86
CA ASN A 35 2.73 -4.88 -17.11
C ASN A 35 3.67 -4.52 -18.26
N ASP A 36 3.21 -4.75 -19.50
CA ASP A 36 4.05 -4.56 -20.68
C ASP A 36 4.20 -3.10 -21.11
N LEU A 37 3.53 -2.17 -20.42
CA LEU A 37 3.54 -0.76 -20.78
C LEU A 37 4.75 -0.01 -20.22
N HIS A 38 5.40 -0.55 -19.18
CA HIS A 38 6.53 0.08 -18.52
C HIS A 38 7.63 -0.93 -18.24
N ASP A 39 8.87 -0.51 -18.36
CA ASP A 39 10.03 -1.34 -18.01
C ASP A 39 10.13 -1.61 -16.52
N LYS A 40 9.65 -0.68 -15.70
CA LYS A 40 9.72 -0.78 -14.25
C LYS A 40 8.37 -1.24 -13.69
N PRO A 41 8.39 -1.97 -12.55
CA PRO A 41 7.16 -2.32 -11.87
C PRO A 41 6.53 -1.11 -11.18
N PHE A 42 5.32 -1.28 -10.71
CA PHE A 42 4.70 -0.33 -9.79
C PHE A 42 4.22 -1.04 -8.52
N GLY A 43 4.09 -0.28 -7.45
CA GLY A 43 3.66 -0.79 -6.17
C GLY A 43 2.21 -0.39 -5.87
N PHE A 44 1.52 -1.28 -5.16
CA PHE A 44 0.20 -1.01 -4.61
C PHE A 44 0.24 -1.28 -3.12
N MET A 45 0.00 -0.26 -2.30
CA MET A 45 -0.06 -0.37 -0.85
C MET A 45 -1.50 -0.59 -0.42
N GLU A 46 -1.74 -1.60 0.39
CA GLU A 46 -3.09 -1.94 0.81
C GLU A 46 -3.14 -2.39 2.26
N ASP A 47 -4.33 -2.30 2.83
CA ASP A 47 -4.68 -2.84 4.14
C ASP A 47 -3.72 -2.40 5.25
N VAL A 48 -3.41 -1.11 5.27
CA VAL A 48 -2.64 -0.50 6.36
C VAL A 48 -3.57 -0.41 7.58
N CYS A 49 -3.19 -1.10 8.64
CA CYS A 49 -4.02 -1.17 9.84
C CYS A 49 -3.16 -1.20 11.08
N VAL A 50 -3.62 -0.51 12.12
CA VAL A 50 -3.02 -0.53 13.46
C VAL A 50 -4.14 -0.79 14.46
N VAL A 51 -3.92 -1.72 15.39
CA VAL A 51 -4.91 -2.00 16.43
C VAL A 51 -5.18 -0.75 17.25
N GLU A 52 -6.40 -0.63 17.77
CA GLU A 52 -6.86 0.59 18.41
C GLU A 52 -5.95 1.03 19.58
N GLU A 53 -5.48 0.09 20.38
CA GLU A 53 -4.64 0.36 21.56
C GLU A 53 -3.28 0.97 21.19
N MET A 54 -2.83 0.77 19.96
CA MET A 54 -1.53 1.24 19.48
C MET A 54 -1.62 2.46 18.57
N ARG A 55 -2.81 2.99 18.36
CA ARG A 55 -3.00 4.19 17.52
C ARG A 55 -2.49 5.44 18.22
N GLY A 56 -2.11 6.43 17.40
CA GLY A 56 -1.60 7.70 17.92
C GLY A 56 -0.15 7.67 18.36
N LYS A 57 0.56 6.57 18.12
CA LYS A 57 1.98 6.39 18.52
C LYS A 57 2.95 6.40 17.33
N GLY A 58 2.46 6.73 16.14
CA GLY A 58 3.31 6.80 14.93
C GLY A 58 3.55 5.46 14.24
N LEU A 59 2.90 4.38 14.69
CA LEU A 59 3.11 3.05 14.10
C LEU A 59 2.63 2.98 12.65
N GLY A 60 1.45 3.54 12.36
CA GLY A 60 0.95 3.60 10.98
C GLY A 60 1.89 4.36 10.06
N THR A 61 2.41 5.48 10.51
CA THR A 61 3.41 6.27 9.77
C THR A 61 4.66 5.45 9.49
N SER A 62 5.15 4.73 10.49
CA SER A 62 6.34 3.88 10.33
C SER A 62 6.10 2.76 9.31
N LEU A 63 4.93 2.13 9.34
CA LEU A 63 4.58 1.10 8.36
C LEU A 63 4.55 1.65 6.94
N VAL A 64 3.90 2.80 6.73
CA VAL A 64 3.82 3.42 5.41
C VAL A 64 5.20 3.83 4.90
N LYS A 65 6.05 4.38 5.77
CA LYS A 65 7.43 4.72 5.39
C LYS A 65 8.23 3.50 4.96
N ARG A 66 8.04 2.36 5.63
CA ARG A 66 8.71 1.10 5.24
C ARG A 66 8.23 0.60 3.88
N VAL A 67 6.93 0.70 3.61
CA VAL A 67 6.36 0.36 2.30
C VAL A 67 6.97 1.24 1.21
N ILE A 68 7.01 2.55 1.42
CA ILE A 68 7.58 3.49 0.47
C ILE A 68 9.06 3.16 0.20
N ALA A 69 9.83 2.91 1.25
CA ALA A 69 11.25 2.60 1.11
C ALA A 69 11.48 1.32 0.30
N LEU A 70 10.71 0.27 0.57
CA LEU A 70 10.85 -0.98 -0.17
C LEU A 70 10.39 -0.85 -1.63
N ALA A 71 9.32 -0.11 -1.88
CA ALA A 71 8.87 0.15 -3.25
C ALA A 71 9.96 0.84 -4.08
N LYS A 72 10.65 1.83 -3.49
CA LYS A 72 11.81 2.48 -4.12
C LYS A 72 12.94 1.50 -4.37
N GLU A 73 13.29 0.70 -3.37
CA GLU A 73 14.38 -0.28 -3.45
C GLU A 73 14.10 -1.31 -4.56
N LYS A 74 12.84 -1.70 -4.73
CA LYS A 74 12.42 -2.65 -5.78
C LYS A 74 12.30 -2.01 -7.16
N GLY A 75 12.60 -0.73 -7.28
CA GLY A 75 12.58 -0.04 -8.56
C GLY A 75 11.21 0.36 -9.07
N CYS A 76 10.21 0.40 -8.22
CA CYS A 76 8.87 0.84 -8.63
C CYS A 76 8.90 2.29 -9.11
N TYR A 77 8.25 2.56 -10.24
CA TYR A 77 8.18 3.94 -10.75
C TYR A 77 7.08 4.76 -10.08
N LYS A 78 6.13 4.09 -9.43
CA LYS A 78 5.08 4.73 -8.63
C LYS A 78 4.61 3.78 -7.53
N LEU A 79 3.99 4.35 -6.50
CA LEU A 79 3.29 3.62 -5.46
C LEU A 79 1.87 4.16 -5.39
N VAL A 80 0.89 3.28 -5.54
CA VAL A 80 -0.53 3.61 -5.48
C VAL A 80 -1.09 3.16 -4.14
N ALA A 81 -1.94 3.97 -3.56
CA ALA A 81 -2.68 3.62 -2.36
C ALA A 81 -4.10 4.14 -2.50
N THR A 82 -5.04 3.49 -1.86
CA THR A 82 -6.43 3.93 -1.82
C THR A 82 -6.88 4.14 -0.39
N SER A 83 -7.87 5.00 -0.21
CA SER A 83 -8.47 5.27 1.08
C SER A 83 -9.90 5.77 0.88
N ARG A 84 -10.77 5.42 1.80
CA ARG A 84 -12.17 5.88 1.75
C ARG A 84 -12.23 7.39 1.93
N HIS A 85 -13.20 8.04 1.25
CA HIS A 85 -13.40 9.49 1.34
C HIS A 85 -13.52 9.99 2.78
N SER A 86 -14.11 9.20 3.68
CA SER A 86 -14.33 9.59 5.08
C SER A 86 -13.08 9.65 5.94
N ARG A 87 -11.94 9.12 5.46
CA ARG A 87 -10.72 8.99 6.26
C ARG A 87 -9.76 10.17 6.05
N GLU A 88 -10.20 11.37 6.41
CA GLU A 88 -9.45 12.59 6.18
C GLU A 88 -8.08 12.63 6.85
N LYS A 89 -7.95 12.07 8.04
CA LYS A 89 -6.65 12.03 8.75
C LYS A 89 -5.64 11.16 8.02
N VAL A 90 -6.11 10.05 7.44
CA VAL A 90 -5.26 9.18 6.61
C VAL A 90 -4.81 9.92 5.36
N HIS A 91 -5.71 10.67 4.73
CA HIS A 91 -5.38 11.46 3.54
C HIS A 91 -4.31 12.51 3.86
N GLN A 92 -4.44 13.20 4.99
CA GLN A 92 -3.43 14.17 5.44
C GLN A 92 -2.07 13.51 5.65
N LEU A 93 -2.05 12.33 6.27
CA LEU A 93 -0.82 11.56 6.47
C LEU A 93 -0.18 11.19 5.13
N TYR A 94 -0.98 10.67 4.20
CA TYR A 94 -0.46 10.25 2.90
C TYR A 94 0.13 11.44 2.13
N VAL A 95 -0.56 12.57 2.09
CA VAL A 95 -0.03 13.79 1.44
C VAL A 95 1.27 14.23 2.10
N LYS A 96 1.35 14.21 3.43
CA LYS A 96 2.55 14.57 4.18
C LYS A 96 3.73 13.64 3.83
N LEU A 97 3.46 12.38 3.54
CA LEU A 97 4.48 11.40 3.17
C LEU A 97 4.83 11.39 1.68
N GLY A 98 4.21 12.26 0.88
CA GLY A 98 4.55 12.44 -0.52
C GLY A 98 3.54 11.89 -1.52
N PHE A 99 2.44 11.28 -1.07
CA PHE A 99 1.37 10.87 -1.97
C PHE A 99 0.61 12.08 -2.50
N LYS A 100 0.10 11.95 -3.71
CA LYS A 100 -0.77 12.96 -4.33
C LYS A 100 -2.13 12.34 -4.58
N ASP A 101 -3.18 13.12 -4.37
CA ASP A 101 -4.54 12.71 -4.74
C ASP A 101 -4.67 12.80 -6.26
N GLN A 102 -4.63 11.65 -6.93
CA GLN A 102 -4.57 11.58 -8.39
C GLN A 102 -5.89 11.17 -9.03
N GLY A 103 -6.82 10.62 -8.28
CA GLY A 103 -8.05 10.11 -8.88
C GLY A 103 -8.98 9.44 -7.90
N LYS A 104 -10.03 8.85 -8.44
CA LYS A 104 -11.06 8.17 -7.66
C LYS A 104 -10.84 6.67 -7.66
N GLU A 105 -11.24 6.03 -6.58
CA GLU A 105 -11.35 4.58 -6.51
C GLU A 105 -12.76 4.17 -6.95
N PHE A 106 -12.83 3.17 -7.81
CA PHE A 106 -14.09 2.52 -8.18
C PHE A 106 -14.03 1.08 -7.72
N ARG A 107 -15.12 0.59 -7.12
CA ARG A 107 -15.16 -0.73 -6.52
C ARG A 107 -16.48 -1.41 -6.82
N ILE A 108 -16.41 -2.71 -7.12
CA ILE A 108 -17.57 -3.57 -7.22
C ILE A 108 -17.36 -4.74 -6.26
N ASP A 109 -18.35 -5.04 -5.44
CA ASP A 109 -18.31 -6.18 -4.53
C ASP A 109 -19.08 -7.35 -5.15
N PHE A 110 -18.55 -8.54 -4.98
CA PHE A 110 -19.16 -9.76 -5.49
C PHE A 110 -19.80 -10.61 -4.39
#